data_197e227ba778bd81d1bef687ebb9ebc6
#
_entry.id   197e227ba778bd81d1bef687ebb9ebc6
#
_cell.length_a   1.000
_cell.length_b   1.000
_cell.length_c   1.000
_cell.angle_alpha   90.00
_cell.angle_beta   90.00
_cell.angle_gamma   90.00
#
_symmetry.space_group_name_H-M   'P 1'
#
loop_
_entity.id
_entity.type
_entity.pdbx_description
1 polymer ?
#
loop_
_entity_poly.entity_id
_entity_poly.type
_entity_poly.pdbx_seq_one_letter_code
_entity_poly.pdbx_strand_id
1 'polypeptide(L)'
;MKKLILVLFAAVSLSALAADTTVKGYLVDLACAKEDGQKPGFGAKHSKDCLQMPDCEKAGYGVLTADKKVIKFDKAGNEQAKKFIADMKKAKDVKVTVAGNVTGDTMTVKKIALQ
;
A
#
# COMPACT_ATOMS: atom_id res chain seq x y z
N MET A 1 9.09 47.03 -41.52
CA MET A 1 8.32 46.80 -40.27
C MET A 1 8.48 45.32 -39.90
N LYS A 2 9.31 45.07 -38.91
CA LYS A 2 9.47 43.71 -38.40
C LYS A 2 8.42 43.49 -37.34
N LYS A 3 7.45 42.63 -37.60
CA LYS A 3 6.52 42.18 -36.57
C LYS A 3 7.24 41.16 -35.71
N LEU A 4 7.56 41.55 -34.50
CA LEU A 4 8.03 40.60 -33.48
C LEU A 4 6.83 39.75 -33.06
N ILE A 5 6.78 38.51 -33.51
CA ILE A 5 5.85 37.55 -32.98
C ILE A 5 6.49 37.03 -31.69
N LEU A 6 6.03 37.55 -30.57
CA LEU A 6 6.36 37.00 -29.27
C LEU A 6 5.59 35.67 -29.15
N VAL A 7 6.26 34.59 -29.49
CA VAL A 7 5.75 33.29 -29.18
C VAL A 7 5.92 33.09 -27.67
N LEU A 8 4.85 33.33 -26.95
CA LEU A 8 4.77 33.01 -25.54
C LEU A 8 4.75 31.47 -25.46
N PHE A 9 5.90 30.86 -25.27
CA PHE A 9 5.97 29.50 -24.80
C PHE A 9 5.42 29.50 -23.36
N ALA A 10 4.13 29.25 -23.24
CA ALA A 10 3.59 28.81 -21.99
C ALA A 10 4.24 27.47 -21.68
N ALA A 11 5.28 27.48 -20.85
CA ALA A 11 5.78 26.28 -20.24
C ALA A 11 4.66 25.72 -19.36
N VAL A 12 3.86 24.83 -19.90
CA VAL A 12 2.99 23.98 -19.10
C VAL A 12 3.94 23.11 -18.31
N SER A 13 4.31 23.55 -17.12
CA SER A 13 4.91 22.68 -16.14
C SER A 13 3.83 21.64 -15.80
N LEU A 14 3.86 20.50 -16.48
CA LEU A 14 3.24 19.30 -15.99
C LEU A 14 3.98 18.96 -14.69
N SER A 15 3.52 19.53 -13.57
CA SER A 15 3.76 18.88 -12.31
C SER A 15 3.09 17.53 -12.44
N ALA A 16 3.90 16.49 -12.65
CA ALA A 16 3.45 15.12 -12.56
C ALA A 16 3.03 14.93 -11.11
N LEU A 17 1.78 15.26 -10.81
CA LEU A 17 1.09 14.71 -9.66
C LEU A 17 1.14 13.21 -9.90
N ALA A 18 2.00 12.51 -9.14
CA ALA A 18 1.98 11.08 -9.14
C ALA A 18 0.53 10.67 -8.87
N ALA A 19 -0.12 10.13 -9.90
CA ALA A 19 -1.51 9.73 -9.78
C ALA A 19 -1.60 8.69 -8.67
N ASP A 20 -2.54 8.85 -7.75
CA ASP A 20 -2.78 7.88 -6.71
C ASP A 20 -3.07 6.53 -7.35
N THR A 21 -2.35 5.53 -6.89
CA THR A 21 -2.53 4.15 -7.31
C THR A 21 -3.37 3.43 -6.27
N THR A 22 -4.28 2.59 -6.72
CA THR A 22 -5.05 1.71 -5.85
C THR A 22 -4.49 0.30 -5.93
N VAL A 23 -4.09 -0.25 -4.79
CA VAL A 23 -3.60 -1.61 -4.67
C VAL A 23 -4.61 -2.44 -3.89
N LYS A 24 -4.96 -3.60 -4.42
CA LYS A 24 -5.89 -4.54 -3.79
C LYS A 24 -5.18 -5.83 -3.43
N GLY A 25 -5.52 -6.39 -2.29
CA GLY A 25 -4.98 -7.65 -1.86
C GLY A 25 -5.22 -7.90 -0.38
N TYR A 26 -4.46 -8.83 0.17
CA TYR A 26 -4.53 -9.13 1.59
C TYR A 26 -3.59 -8.23 2.38
N LEU A 27 -4.08 -7.70 3.49
CA LEU A 27 -3.23 -7.02 4.47
C LEU A 27 -2.40 -8.07 5.20
N VAL A 28 -1.09 -7.94 5.16
CA VAL A 28 -0.15 -8.88 5.76
C VAL A 28 0.93 -8.14 6.52
N ASP A 29 1.51 -8.80 7.52
CA ASP A 29 2.77 -8.37 8.10
C ASP A 29 3.95 -8.90 7.27
N LEU A 30 5.03 -8.17 7.26
CA LEU A 30 6.18 -8.50 6.41
C LEU A 30 6.97 -9.71 6.91
N ALA A 31 6.93 -10.01 8.21
CA ALA A 31 7.61 -11.18 8.77
C ALA A 31 6.99 -12.49 8.25
N CYS A 32 5.69 -12.66 8.43
CA CYS A 32 5.01 -13.87 7.95
C CYS A 32 4.93 -13.93 6.42
N ALA A 33 4.75 -12.80 5.75
CA ALA A 33 4.72 -12.76 4.29
C ALA A 33 6.05 -13.19 3.67
N LYS A 34 7.16 -12.87 4.29
CA LYS A 34 8.49 -13.31 3.83
C LYS A 34 8.65 -14.83 3.89
N GLU A 35 8.14 -15.46 4.95
CA GLU A 35 8.26 -16.90 5.15
C GLU A 35 7.22 -17.69 4.37
N ASP A 36 5.97 -17.26 4.42
CA ASP A 36 4.82 -18.04 3.99
C ASP A 36 3.98 -17.40 2.88
N GLY A 37 4.29 -16.18 2.47
CA GLY A 37 3.47 -15.41 1.53
C GLY A 37 3.23 -16.07 0.18
N GLN A 38 4.12 -16.96 -0.24
CA GLN A 38 4.00 -17.70 -1.50
C GLN A 38 3.14 -18.97 -1.36
N LYS A 39 2.82 -19.38 -0.15
CA LYS A 39 2.00 -20.56 0.07
C LYS A 39 0.53 -20.32 -0.33
N PRO A 40 -0.12 -21.31 -0.98
CA PRO A 40 -1.53 -21.17 -1.35
C PRO A 40 -2.42 -20.85 -0.15
N GLY A 41 -3.27 -19.83 -0.30
CA GLY A 41 -4.23 -19.45 0.73
C GLY A 41 -3.67 -18.72 1.94
N PHE A 42 -2.39 -18.34 1.92
CA PHE A 42 -1.77 -17.62 3.05
C PHE A 42 -2.58 -16.36 3.45
N GLY A 43 -2.92 -15.51 2.51
CA GLY A 43 -3.63 -14.25 2.79
C GLY A 43 -5.01 -14.48 3.42
N ALA A 44 -5.75 -15.47 2.92
CA ALA A 44 -7.08 -15.81 3.44
C ALA A 44 -7.04 -16.41 4.86
N LYS A 45 -5.98 -17.10 5.20
CA LYS A 45 -5.79 -17.73 6.51
C LYS A 45 -5.14 -16.81 7.54
N HIS A 46 -4.49 -15.75 7.08
CA HIS A 46 -3.79 -14.83 7.96
C HIS A 46 -4.78 -14.05 8.83
N SER A 47 -4.55 -14.06 10.13
CA SER A 47 -5.52 -13.56 11.10
C SER A 47 -5.15 -12.17 11.66
N LYS A 48 -6.17 -11.51 12.21
CA LYS A 48 -5.97 -10.28 12.98
C LYS A 48 -4.99 -10.49 14.14
N ASP A 49 -5.08 -11.61 14.83
CA ASP A 49 -4.19 -11.94 15.94
C ASP A 49 -2.73 -12.03 15.48
N CYS A 50 -2.49 -12.65 14.32
CA CYS A 50 -1.15 -12.69 13.72
C CYS A 50 -0.64 -11.29 13.37
N LEU A 51 -1.50 -10.45 12.78
CA LEU A 51 -1.13 -9.07 12.44
C LEU A 51 -0.79 -8.21 13.67
N GLN A 52 -1.32 -8.56 14.83
CA GLN A 52 -1.10 -7.82 16.07
C GLN A 52 0.02 -8.39 16.95
N MET A 53 0.68 -9.45 16.52
CA MET A 53 1.83 -9.98 17.26
C MET A 53 2.97 -8.94 17.28
N PRO A 54 3.67 -8.76 18.41
CA PRO A 54 4.70 -7.73 18.56
C PRO A 54 5.78 -7.78 17.48
N ASP A 55 6.26 -8.96 17.12
CA ASP A 55 7.27 -9.13 16.07
C ASP A 55 6.72 -8.76 14.69
N CYS A 56 5.44 -9.01 14.44
CA CYS A 56 4.77 -8.67 13.19
C CYS A 56 4.55 -7.17 13.05
N GLU A 57 4.12 -6.50 14.12
CA GLU A 57 4.01 -5.04 14.17
C GLU A 57 5.38 -4.38 13.90
N LYS A 58 6.42 -4.92 14.49
CA LYS A 58 7.79 -4.42 14.35
C LYS A 58 8.33 -4.57 12.93
N ALA A 59 8.00 -5.69 12.27
CA ALA A 59 8.40 -5.94 10.89
C ALA A 59 7.73 -4.99 9.90
N GLY A 60 6.55 -4.47 10.23
CA GLY A 60 5.76 -3.62 9.36
C GLY A 60 4.74 -4.39 8.53
N TYR A 61 3.97 -3.67 7.74
CA TYR A 61 2.84 -4.18 6.98
C TYR A 61 2.97 -3.91 5.49
N GLY A 62 2.17 -4.60 4.74
CA GLY A 62 2.06 -4.43 3.30
C GLY A 62 0.81 -5.12 2.75
N VAL A 63 0.70 -5.11 1.44
CA VAL A 63 -0.36 -5.79 0.70
C VAL A 63 0.22 -6.95 -0.08
N LEU A 64 -0.34 -8.13 0.10
CA LEU A 64 -0.07 -9.30 -0.73
C LEU A 64 -1.07 -9.31 -1.89
N THR A 65 -0.58 -9.03 -3.08
CA THR A 65 -1.40 -8.96 -4.30
C THR A 65 -1.77 -10.35 -4.84
N ALA A 66 -2.70 -10.38 -5.80
CA ALA A 66 -3.15 -11.64 -6.41
C ALA A 66 -2.02 -12.40 -7.12
N ASP A 67 -1.03 -11.70 -7.66
CA ASP A 67 0.17 -12.28 -8.27
C ASP A 67 1.28 -12.58 -7.26
N LYS A 68 0.95 -12.59 -5.97
CA LYS A 68 1.83 -12.92 -4.84
C LYS A 68 3.03 -11.99 -4.66
N LYS A 69 2.90 -10.76 -5.10
CA LYS A 69 3.86 -9.70 -4.78
C LYS A 69 3.46 -9.03 -3.47
N VAL A 70 4.45 -8.64 -2.69
CA VAL A 70 4.25 -7.88 -1.46
C VAL A 70 4.66 -6.43 -1.71
N ILE A 71 3.71 -5.52 -1.54
CA ILE A 71 3.95 -4.08 -1.59
C ILE A 71 4.01 -3.58 -0.16
N LYS A 72 5.19 -3.14 0.25
CA LYS A 72 5.48 -2.68 1.62
C LYS A 72 4.91 -1.30 1.85
N PHE A 73 4.42 -1.04 3.04
CA PHE A 73 4.03 0.30 3.45
C PHE A 73 5.24 1.11 3.94
N ASP A 74 5.20 2.42 3.73
CA ASP A 74 6.13 3.34 4.35
C ASP A 74 5.86 3.47 5.87
N LYS A 75 6.69 4.24 6.58
CA LYS A 75 6.54 4.39 8.03
C LYS A 75 5.16 4.91 8.43
N ALA A 76 4.68 5.96 7.77
CA ALA A 76 3.35 6.51 8.02
C ALA A 76 2.25 5.51 7.68
N GLY A 77 2.42 4.71 6.63
CA GLY A 77 1.51 3.63 6.25
C GLY A 77 1.45 2.52 7.28
N ASN A 78 2.58 2.16 7.89
CA ASN A 78 2.63 1.19 8.97
C ASN A 78 1.84 1.66 10.20
N GLU A 79 1.93 2.93 10.55
CA GLU A 79 1.14 3.50 11.66
C GLU A 79 -0.36 3.50 11.34
N GLN A 80 -0.74 3.84 10.11
CA GLN A 80 -2.13 3.74 9.66
C GLN A 80 -2.64 2.30 9.70
N ALA A 81 -1.83 1.34 9.23
CA ALA A 81 -2.18 -0.07 9.24
C ALA A 81 -2.38 -0.59 10.66
N LYS A 82 -1.52 -0.23 11.58
CA LYS A 82 -1.64 -0.61 12.99
C LYS A 82 -2.98 -0.16 13.59
N LYS A 83 -3.36 1.09 13.34
CA LYS A 83 -4.64 1.63 13.80
C LYS A 83 -5.82 0.95 13.09
N PHE A 84 -5.73 0.76 11.78
CA PHE A 84 -6.73 0.07 10.99
C PHE A 84 -6.99 -1.34 11.51
N ILE A 85 -5.94 -2.10 11.79
CA ILE A 85 -6.03 -3.46 12.34
C ILE A 85 -6.67 -3.45 13.73
N ALA A 86 -6.29 -2.50 14.59
CA ALA A 86 -6.88 -2.39 15.92
C ALA A 86 -8.38 -2.13 15.88
N ASP A 87 -8.83 -1.32 14.92
CA ASP A 87 -10.23 -0.90 14.79
C ASP A 87 -11.09 -1.89 13.98
N MET A 88 -10.50 -2.76 13.17
CA MET A 88 -11.27 -3.68 12.35
C MET A 88 -11.88 -4.81 13.19
N LYS A 89 -13.09 -5.23 12.78
CA LYS A 89 -13.82 -6.33 13.44
C LYS A 89 -13.58 -7.69 12.80
N LYS A 90 -12.95 -7.72 11.64
CA LYS A 90 -12.70 -8.93 10.89
C LYS A 90 -11.56 -9.73 11.49
N ALA A 91 -11.75 -11.03 11.73
CA ALA A 91 -10.76 -11.89 12.41
C ALA A 91 -9.69 -12.45 11.47
N LYS A 92 -10.02 -12.66 10.21
CA LYS A 92 -9.13 -13.23 9.18
C LYS A 92 -9.62 -12.87 7.77
N ASP A 93 -8.90 -13.31 6.74
CA ASP A 93 -9.25 -13.01 5.35
C ASP A 93 -9.36 -11.49 5.13
N VAL A 94 -8.33 -10.78 5.52
CA VAL A 94 -8.32 -9.30 5.54
C VAL A 94 -7.98 -8.78 4.16
N LYS A 95 -8.97 -8.69 3.30
CA LYS A 95 -8.86 -8.07 1.97
C LYS A 95 -9.01 -6.56 2.08
N VAL A 96 -8.05 -5.84 1.55
CA VAL A 96 -8.01 -4.39 1.61
C VAL A 96 -7.85 -3.75 0.24
N THR A 97 -8.29 -2.52 0.15
CA THR A 97 -7.97 -1.59 -0.92
C THR A 97 -7.15 -0.47 -0.32
N VAL A 98 -5.97 -0.25 -0.84
CA VAL A 98 -5.04 0.78 -0.35
C VAL A 98 -4.79 1.79 -1.44
N ALA A 99 -5.06 3.05 -1.15
CA ALA A 99 -4.77 4.18 -2.04
C ALA A 99 -3.47 4.86 -1.60
N GLY A 100 -2.66 5.21 -2.57
CA GLY A 100 -1.39 5.92 -2.33
C GLY A 100 -0.49 5.89 -3.56
N ASN A 101 0.80 6.08 -3.34
CA ASN A 101 1.80 6.07 -4.40
C ASN A 101 2.76 4.90 -4.22
N VAL A 102 2.96 4.13 -5.29
CA VAL A 102 3.89 3.01 -5.31
C VAL A 102 5.19 3.42 -5.99
N THR A 103 6.31 3.18 -5.32
CA THR A 103 7.65 3.35 -5.87
C THR A 103 8.41 2.05 -5.64
N GLY A 104 8.68 1.32 -6.73
CA GLY A 104 9.26 -0.01 -6.63
C GLY A 104 8.34 -0.99 -5.88
N ASP A 105 8.79 -1.50 -4.76
CA ASP A 105 8.04 -2.42 -3.89
C ASP A 105 7.47 -1.74 -2.63
N THR A 106 7.56 -0.42 -2.53
CA THR A 106 7.15 0.36 -1.37
C THR A 106 6.04 1.34 -1.74
N MET A 107 5.09 1.50 -0.85
CA MET A 107 3.92 2.35 -1.02
C MET A 107 3.85 3.43 0.05
N THR A 108 3.68 4.67 -0.40
CA THR A 108 3.26 5.78 0.47
C THR A 108 1.75 5.70 0.61
N VAL A 109 1.27 5.33 1.78
CA VAL A 109 -0.15 5.06 2.01
C VAL A 109 -0.92 6.33 2.32
N LYS A 110 -2.02 6.55 1.60
CA LYS A 110 -2.98 7.61 1.89
C LYS A 110 -4.21 7.09 2.62
N LYS A 111 -4.74 5.94 2.22
CA LYS A 111 -5.95 5.38 2.79
C LYS A 111 -5.95 3.87 2.70
N ILE A 112 -6.41 3.21 3.76
CA ILE A 112 -6.66 1.77 3.83
C ILE A 112 -8.15 1.56 4.09
N ALA A 113 -8.77 0.68 3.32
CA ALA A 113 -10.17 0.31 3.49
C ALA A 113 -10.34 -1.20 3.29
N LEU A 114 -11.28 -1.80 4.02
CA LEU A 114 -11.72 -3.19 3.72
C LEU A 114 -12.40 -3.25 2.36
N GLN A 115 -12.13 -4.33 1.65
CA GLN A 115 -12.91 -4.65 0.44
C GLN A 115 -14.31 -5.11 0.79
#